data_7a7ff3592fb1dfa5df8e1f2e849bc124
#
_entry.id   7a7ff3592fb1dfa5df8e1f2e849bc124
#
_cell.length_a   1.000
_cell.length_b   1.000
_cell.length_c   1.000
_cell.angle_alpha   90.00
_cell.angle_beta   90.00
_cell.angle_gamma   90.00
#
_symmetry.space_group_name_H-M   'P 1'
#
loop_
_entity.id
_entity.type
_entity.pdbx_description
1 polymer ?
#
loop_
_entity_poly.entity_id
_entity_poly.type
_entity_poly.pdbx_seq_one_letter_code
_entity_poly.pdbx_strand_id
1 'polypeptide(L)'
;DASGVAAKGATPSFYKNYDAIPSRGGMSALTMAGAVAGWSEALKISKEWQGGKEGLPLTTLLDTAISQANWGIEVTQSLTDASNKTFDDLAGDENFDQFLIKGKALKKGKILKLTALSKTLAHLAEKGLDDFYHGELAQNLAADLEAAGSPIRLEDFENYKAQRVPPLHVTTSK
;
A
#
# COMPACT_ATOMS: atom_id res chain seq x y z
N ASP A 1 -1.18 7.05 14.61
CA ASP A 1 0.04 6.53 13.98
C ASP A 1 -0.27 5.20 13.30
N ALA A 2 -0.04 5.17 12.01
CA ALA A 2 -0.19 3.98 11.16
C ALA A 2 1.12 3.67 10.42
N SER A 3 2.26 4.05 10.99
CA SER A 3 3.57 3.68 10.47
C SER A 3 3.75 2.17 10.50
N GLY A 4 4.30 1.61 9.43
CA GLY A 4 4.58 0.19 9.39
C GLY A 4 5.70 -0.21 10.33
N VAL A 5 5.47 -1.23 11.13
CA VAL A 5 6.53 -1.85 11.92
C VAL A 5 7.33 -2.83 11.07
N ALA A 6 8.60 -3.04 11.39
CA ALA A 6 9.41 -4.04 10.71
C ALA A 6 8.83 -5.44 10.92
N ALA A 7 8.84 -6.26 9.87
CA ALA A 7 8.43 -7.65 9.95
C ALA A 7 9.32 -8.43 10.93
N LYS A 8 8.77 -9.41 11.61
CA LYS A 8 9.49 -10.27 12.56
C LYS A 8 10.71 -10.96 11.91
N GLY A 9 10.58 -11.31 10.63
CA GLY A 9 11.63 -11.90 9.83
C GLY A 9 12.73 -10.94 9.36
N ALA A 10 12.52 -9.60 9.46
CA ALA A 10 13.49 -8.59 9.03
C ALA A 10 14.65 -8.44 10.03
N THR A 11 15.49 -9.44 10.11
CA THR A 11 16.61 -9.54 11.08
C THR A 11 17.97 -9.32 10.41
N PRO A 12 19.01 -8.94 11.15
CA PRO A 12 20.38 -8.91 10.61
C PRO A 12 20.81 -10.23 9.98
N SER A 13 20.35 -11.36 10.52
CA SER A 13 20.63 -12.69 9.96
C SER A 13 19.98 -12.90 8.59
N PHE A 14 18.81 -12.35 8.35
CA PHE A 14 18.13 -12.43 7.06
C PHE A 14 18.93 -11.69 5.96
N TYR A 15 19.53 -10.55 6.31
CA TYR A 15 20.29 -9.71 5.37
C TYR A 15 21.81 -9.94 5.41
N LYS A 16 22.30 -10.97 6.11
CA LYS A 16 23.75 -11.20 6.35
C LYS A 16 24.63 -11.33 5.09
N ASN A 17 24.04 -11.66 3.95
CA ASN A 17 24.74 -11.81 2.67
C ASN A 17 24.77 -10.52 1.83
N TYR A 18 24.26 -9.42 2.38
CA TYR A 18 24.17 -8.12 1.73
C TYR A 18 24.91 -7.07 2.57
N ASP A 19 25.64 -6.18 1.92
CA ASP A 19 26.32 -5.06 2.60
C ASP A 19 25.31 -4.04 3.16
N ALA A 20 24.12 -3.95 2.53
CA ALA A 20 23.01 -3.13 2.96
C ALA A 20 21.67 -3.77 2.53
N ILE A 21 20.58 -3.36 3.16
CA ILE A 21 19.24 -3.76 2.70
C ILE A 21 19.06 -3.30 1.25
N PRO A 22 18.68 -4.19 0.33
CA PRO A 22 18.45 -3.82 -1.07
C PRO A 22 17.44 -2.68 -1.20
N SER A 23 17.70 -1.73 -2.10
CA SER A 23 16.84 -0.56 -2.28
C SER A 23 15.58 -0.84 -3.12
N ARG A 24 15.49 -2.01 -3.75
CA ARG A 24 14.39 -2.43 -4.64
C ARG A 24 14.07 -3.91 -4.47
N GLY A 25 12.90 -4.32 -4.96
CA GLY A 25 12.44 -5.69 -4.94
C GLY A 25 11.85 -6.14 -3.61
N GLY A 26 11.45 -7.41 -3.53
CA GLY A 26 10.76 -7.98 -2.36
C GLY A 26 11.54 -7.85 -1.06
N MET A 27 12.87 -7.98 -1.10
CA MET A 27 13.71 -7.85 0.10
C MET A 27 13.71 -6.45 0.72
N SER A 28 13.36 -5.41 -0.03
CA SER A 28 13.18 -4.05 0.48
C SER A 28 11.80 -3.81 1.09
N ALA A 29 10.84 -4.70 0.83
CA ALA A 29 9.50 -4.67 1.43
C ALA A 29 9.55 -5.36 2.80
N LEU A 30 10.02 -4.65 3.83
CA LEU A 30 10.31 -5.21 5.15
C LEU A 30 9.43 -4.64 6.27
N THR A 31 8.60 -3.64 5.99
CA THR A 31 7.69 -3.04 6.96
C THR A 31 6.24 -3.24 6.55
N MET A 32 5.36 -3.44 7.55
CA MET A 32 3.94 -3.63 7.30
C MET A 32 3.30 -2.42 6.62
N ALA A 33 2.36 -2.68 5.71
CA ALA A 33 1.58 -1.64 5.05
C ALA A 33 0.51 -1.12 6.02
N GLY A 34 0.72 0.08 6.58
CA GLY A 34 -0.15 0.63 7.62
C GLY A 34 -1.32 1.50 7.11
N ALA A 35 -1.32 1.90 5.84
CA ALA A 35 -2.30 2.86 5.32
C ALA A 35 -3.76 2.41 5.52
N VAL A 36 -4.08 1.15 5.24
CA VAL A 36 -5.45 0.61 5.36
C VAL A 36 -5.92 0.58 6.82
N ALA A 37 -5.03 0.25 7.78
CA ALA A 37 -5.34 0.36 9.21
C ALA A 37 -5.55 1.81 9.64
N GLY A 38 -4.78 2.75 9.07
CA GLY A 38 -4.97 4.18 9.27
C GLY A 38 -6.36 4.64 8.78
N TRP A 39 -6.83 4.17 7.62
CA TRP A 39 -8.19 4.44 7.13
C TRP A 39 -9.24 3.89 8.10
N SER A 40 -9.05 2.65 8.57
CA SER A 40 -9.96 2.04 9.54
C SER A 40 -10.08 2.87 10.82
N GLU A 41 -8.93 3.32 11.39
CA GLU A 41 -8.94 4.17 12.57
C GLU A 41 -9.55 5.56 12.30
N ALA A 42 -9.31 6.16 11.15
CA ALA A 42 -9.93 7.43 10.77
C ALA A 42 -11.46 7.33 10.69
N LEU A 43 -11.98 6.23 10.14
CA LEU A 43 -13.43 5.97 10.11
C LEU A 43 -14.02 5.78 11.50
N LYS A 44 -13.32 5.06 12.39
CA LYS A 44 -13.73 4.91 13.80
C LYS A 44 -13.79 6.26 14.52
N ILE A 45 -12.77 7.09 14.38
CA ILE A 45 -12.71 8.45 14.96
C ILE A 45 -13.84 9.30 14.40
N SER A 46 -14.09 9.27 13.10
CA SER A 46 -15.18 10.01 12.46
C SER A 46 -16.55 9.61 13.05
N LYS A 47 -16.78 8.31 13.23
CA LYS A 47 -18.01 7.79 13.88
C LYS A 47 -18.14 8.28 15.33
N GLU A 48 -17.06 8.27 16.10
CA GLU A 48 -17.05 8.79 17.48
C GLU A 48 -17.42 10.27 17.51
N TRP A 49 -16.83 11.11 16.66
CA TRP A 49 -17.12 12.54 16.56
C TRP A 49 -18.56 12.85 16.13
N GLN A 50 -19.18 11.94 15.39
CA GLN A 50 -20.58 12.05 14.97
C GLN A 50 -21.57 11.45 15.99
N GLY A 51 -21.14 11.18 17.22
CA GLY A 51 -21.98 10.61 18.26
C GLY A 51 -22.42 9.18 17.99
N GLY A 52 -21.57 8.39 17.32
CA GLY A 52 -21.82 6.97 17.01
C GLY A 52 -22.60 6.75 15.70
N LYS A 53 -22.91 7.79 14.94
CA LYS A 53 -23.59 7.65 13.66
C LYS A 53 -22.66 7.02 12.62
N GLU A 54 -23.21 6.13 11.79
CA GLU A 54 -22.49 5.57 10.67
C GLU A 54 -22.21 6.66 9.63
N GLY A 55 -20.98 6.65 9.10
CA GLY A 55 -20.58 7.51 7.98
C GLY A 55 -21.02 6.93 6.62
N LEU A 56 -20.41 7.43 5.55
CA LEU A 56 -20.64 6.89 4.21
C LEU A 56 -20.09 5.46 4.13
N PRO A 57 -20.78 4.55 3.42
CA PRO A 57 -20.29 3.19 3.19
C PRO A 57 -18.93 3.19 2.46
N LEU A 58 -18.09 2.18 2.72
CA LEU A 58 -16.80 2.00 2.02
C LEU A 58 -16.97 1.93 0.51
N THR A 59 -18.06 1.33 0.03
CA THR A 59 -18.41 1.29 -1.41
C THR A 59 -18.53 2.68 -2.01
N THR A 60 -19.10 3.64 -1.27
CA THR A 60 -19.19 5.05 -1.70
C THR A 60 -17.83 5.76 -1.58
N LEU A 61 -17.11 5.53 -0.48
CA LEU A 61 -15.82 6.20 -0.24
C LEU A 61 -14.74 5.77 -1.25
N LEU A 62 -14.75 4.52 -1.68
CA LEU A 62 -13.76 3.95 -2.60
C LEU A 62 -14.19 4.00 -4.08
N ASP A 63 -15.45 4.35 -4.39
CA ASP A 63 -16.02 4.30 -5.75
C ASP A 63 -15.16 5.03 -6.80
N THR A 64 -14.77 6.26 -6.50
CA THR A 64 -13.94 7.05 -7.42
C THR A 64 -12.56 6.41 -7.63
N ALA A 65 -11.92 5.90 -6.59
CA ALA A 65 -10.62 5.25 -6.69
C ALA A 65 -10.71 3.93 -7.48
N ILE A 66 -11.75 3.13 -7.24
CA ILE A 66 -12.06 1.91 -7.99
C ILE A 66 -12.26 2.23 -9.47
N SER A 67 -13.07 3.24 -9.77
CA SER A 67 -13.36 3.68 -11.13
C SER A 67 -12.10 4.18 -11.85
N GLN A 68 -11.32 5.04 -11.21
CA GLN A 68 -10.07 5.56 -11.79
C GLN A 68 -9.04 4.45 -12.04
N ALA A 69 -8.89 3.51 -11.13
CA ALA A 69 -8.00 2.37 -11.31
C ALA A 69 -8.46 1.48 -12.48
N ASN A 70 -9.77 1.26 -12.65
CA ASN A 70 -10.33 0.41 -13.70
C ASN A 70 -10.31 1.08 -15.08
N TRP A 71 -10.82 2.30 -15.18
CA TRP A 71 -10.93 3.02 -16.46
C TRP A 71 -9.64 3.71 -16.85
N GLY A 72 -8.77 3.96 -15.86
CA GLY A 72 -7.47 4.57 -16.01
C GLY A 72 -7.45 6.06 -15.71
N ILE A 73 -6.25 6.55 -15.49
CA ILE A 73 -5.92 7.95 -15.27
C ILE A 73 -4.99 8.46 -16.35
N GLU A 74 -5.11 9.73 -16.71
CA GLU A 74 -4.16 10.35 -17.62
C GLU A 74 -2.78 10.52 -16.95
N VAL A 75 -1.75 10.05 -17.63
CA VAL A 75 -0.36 10.17 -17.18
C VAL A 75 0.08 11.62 -17.22
N THR A 76 0.46 12.17 -16.08
CA THR A 76 0.98 13.53 -15.94
C THR A 76 2.45 13.63 -16.36
N GLN A 77 2.97 14.86 -16.49
CA GLN A 77 4.41 15.05 -16.75
C GLN A 77 5.28 14.52 -15.62
N SER A 78 4.90 14.79 -14.36
CA SER A 78 5.65 14.30 -13.20
C SER A 78 5.69 12.77 -13.11
N LEU A 79 4.60 12.10 -13.45
CA LEU A 79 4.57 10.64 -13.52
C LEU A 79 5.43 10.09 -14.66
N THR A 80 5.47 10.78 -15.81
CA THR A 80 6.38 10.46 -16.92
C THR A 80 7.84 10.55 -16.49
N ASP A 81 8.22 11.65 -15.83
CA ASP A 81 9.58 11.89 -15.37
C ASP A 81 10.02 10.86 -14.32
N ALA A 82 9.15 10.54 -13.37
CA ALA A 82 9.39 9.48 -12.39
C ALA A 82 9.55 8.12 -13.05
N SER A 83 8.65 7.76 -13.98
CA SER A 83 8.71 6.48 -14.70
C SER A 83 10.02 6.35 -15.50
N ASN A 84 10.45 7.39 -16.20
CA ASN A 84 11.72 7.36 -16.93
C ASN A 84 12.94 7.22 -16.00
N LYS A 85 12.94 7.93 -14.86
CA LYS A 85 14.03 7.90 -13.88
C LYS A 85 14.23 6.51 -13.26
N THR A 86 13.15 5.75 -13.08
CA THR A 86 13.19 4.45 -12.39
C THR A 86 13.10 3.27 -13.35
N PHE A 87 12.99 3.52 -14.66
CA PHE A 87 12.74 2.47 -15.64
C PHE A 87 13.83 1.40 -15.64
N ASP A 88 15.11 1.79 -15.70
CA ASP A 88 16.23 0.85 -15.75
C ASP A 88 16.39 0.06 -14.44
N ASP A 89 16.03 0.64 -13.30
CA ASP A 89 16.07 -0.01 -11.99
C ASP A 89 15.01 -1.10 -11.83
N LEU A 90 13.90 -0.98 -12.56
CA LEU A 90 12.70 -1.81 -12.39
C LEU A 90 12.37 -2.65 -13.64
N ALA A 91 13.02 -2.36 -14.77
CA ALA A 91 12.84 -3.11 -16.01
C ALA A 91 13.25 -4.58 -15.80
N GLY A 92 12.33 -5.50 -16.08
CA GLY A 92 12.54 -6.93 -15.88
C GLY A 92 11.95 -7.51 -14.58
N ASP A 93 11.40 -6.68 -13.71
CA ASP A 93 10.53 -7.13 -12.62
C ASP A 93 9.10 -7.28 -13.15
N GLU A 94 8.57 -8.50 -13.17
CA GLU A 94 7.22 -8.81 -13.69
C GLU A 94 6.13 -8.01 -12.95
N ASN A 95 6.34 -7.68 -11.68
CA ASN A 95 5.39 -6.87 -10.91
C ASN A 95 5.38 -5.41 -11.35
N PHE A 96 6.44 -4.95 -11.99
CA PHE A 96 6.52 -3.58 -12.50
C PHE A 96 5.75 -3.40 -13.82
N ASP A 97 5.49 -4.46 -14.58
CA ASP A 97 4.82 -4.41 -15.88
C ASP A 97 3.45 -3.70 -15.83
N GLN A 98 2.74 -3.77 -14.70
CA GLN A 98 1.48 -3.05 -14.52
C GLN A 98 1.63 -1.52 -14.58
N PHE A 99 2.84 -1.00 -14.34
CA PHE A 99 3.17 0.44 -14.42
C PHE A 99 3.79 0.82 -15.77
N LEU A 100 3.77 -0.08 -16.75
CA LEU A 100 4.27 0.15 -18.09
C LEU A 100 3.11 0.20 -19.11
N ILE A 101 3.34 0.88 -20.22
CA ILE A 101 2.43 0.83 -21.36
C ILE A 101 3.15 0.12 -22.50
N LYS A 102 2.73 -1.11 -22.77
CA LYS A 102 3.36 -2.00 -23.80
C LYS A 102 4.86 -2.17 -23.55
N GLY A 103 5.25 -2.42 -22.29
CA GLY A 103 6.64 -2.65 -21.90
C GLY A 103 7.53 -1.40 -21.94
N LYS A 104 6.96 -0.20 -21.99
CA LYS A 104 7.69 1.07 -22.05
C LYS A 104 7.30 1.99 -20.91
N ALA A 105 8.23 2.84 -20.51
CA ALA A 105 8.00 3.92 -19.55
C ALA A 105 6.78 4.76 -19.92
N LEU A 106 6.10 5.27 -18.92
CA LEU A 106 4.88 6.07 -19.07
C LEU A 106 5.15 7.36 -19.85
N LYS A 107 4.20 7.77 -20.68
CA LYS A 107 4.24 9.02 -21.43
C LYS A 107 3.02 9.88 -21.12
N LYS A 108 3.23 11.16 -20.90
CA LYS A 108 2.20 12.17 -20.69
C LYS A 108 1.05 12.03 -21.70
N GLY A 109 -0.17 12.17 -21.23
CA GLY A 109 -1.40 12.07 -22.03
C GLY A 109 -1.83 10.64 -22.37
N LYS A 110 -1.06 9.61 -21.99
CA LYS A 110 -1.50 8.21 -22.09
C LYS A 110 -2.36 7.82 -20.90
N ILE A 111 -3.17 6.79 -21.07
CA ILE A 111 -4.03 6.28 -20.00
C ILE A 111 -3.32 5.09 -19.32
N LEU A 112 -3.09 5.22 -18.01
CA LEU A 112 -2.60 4.15 -17.16
C LEU A 112 -3.79 3.49 -16.46
N LYS A 113 -3.95 2.18 -16.63
CA LYS A 113 -4.96 1.37 -15.95
C LYS A 113 -4.29 0.44 -14.93
N LEU A 114 -4.83 0.40 -13.72
CA LEU A 114 -4.39 -0.47 -12.63
C LEU A 114 -5.51 -1.43 -12.24
N THR A 115 -5.86 -2.34 -13.16
CA THR A 115 -7.02 -3.22 -13.01
C THR A 115 -6.91 -4.13 -11.78
N ALA A 116 -5.71 -4.59 -11.41
CA ALA A 116 -5.51 -5.36 -10.18
C ALA A 116 -5.84 -4.53 -8.95
N LEU A 117 -5.36 -3.28 -8.88
CA LEU A 117 -5.68 -2.35 -7.79
C LEU A 117 -7.19 -2.07 -7.71
N SER A 118 -7.87 -1.91 -8.84
CA SER A 118 -9.33 -1.75 -8.86
C SER A 118 -10.05 -2.93 -8.20
N LYS A 119 -9.64 -4.16 -8.52
CA LYS A 119 -10.22 -5.37 -7.91
C LYS A 119 -9.95 -5.45 -6.42
N THR A 120 -8.73 -5.13 -5.98
CA THR A 120 -8.36 -5.09 -4.56
C THR A 120 -9.19 -4.06 -3.79
N LEU A 121 -9.35 -2.84 -4.33
CA LEU A 121 -10.17 -1.81 -3.70
C LEU A 121 -11.66 -2.19 -3.65
N ALA A 122 -12.18 -2.81 -4.71
CA ALA A 122 -13.56 -3.31 -4.73
C ALA A 122 -13.77 -4.43 -3.70
N HIS A 123 -12.83 -5.34 -3.57
CA HIS A 123 -12.84 -6.39 -2.54
C HIS A 123 -12.88 -5.77 -1.13
N LEU A 124 -12.01 -4.80 -0.84
CA LEU A 124 -12.02 -4.08 0.45
C LEU A 124 -13.32 -3.31 0.69
N ALA A 125 -13.91 -2.72 -0.36
CA ALA A 125 -15.19 -2.04 -0.27
C ALA A 125 -16.34 -2.99 0.13
N GLU A 126 -16.29 -4.24 -0.33
CA GLU A 126 -17.28 -5.28 -0.05
C GLU A 126 -17.02 -6.00 1.28
N LYS A 127 -15.78 -6.45 1.52
CA LYS A 127 -15.42 -7.28 2.68
C LYS A 127 -15.06 -6.48 3.92
N GLY A 128 -14.71 -5.20 3.76
CA GLY A 128 -14.23 -4.34 4.83
C GLY A 128 -12.71 -4.24 4.88
N LEU A 129 -12.21 -3.19 5.55
CA LEU A 129 -10.78 -2.90 5.63
C LEU A 129 -10.00 -3.94 6.45
N ASP A 130 -10.67 -4.67 7.33
CA ASP A 130 -10.06 -5.70 8.17
C ASP A 130 -9.55 -6.91 7.35
N ASP A 131 -10.16 -7.18 6.20
CA ASP A 131 -9.75 -8.25 5.29
C ASP A 131 -8.30 -8.08 4.79
N PHE A 132 -7.80 -6.84 4.74
CA PHE A 132 -6.41 -6.55 4.40
C PHE A 132 -5.40 -7.16 5.40
N TYR A 133 -5.81 -7.39 6.64
CA TYR A 133 -4.93 -7.89 7.72
C TYR A 133 -5.30 -9.29 8.19
N HIS A 134 -6.57 -9.69 8.10
CA HIS A 134 -7.08 -10.94 8.69
C HIS A 134 -7.85 -11.82 7.72
N GLY A 135 -8.11 -11.36 6.48
CA GLY A 135 -8.93 -12.07 5.50
C GLY A 135 -8.15 -12.74 4.38
N GLU A 136 -8.86 -13.01 3.29
CA GLU A 136 -8.31 -13.61 2.08
C GLU A 136 -7.22 -12.73 1.45
N LEU A 137 -7.41 -11.40 1.48
CA LEU A 137 -6.43 -10.48 0.93
C LEU A 137 -5.10 -10.53 1.68
N ALA A 138 -5.13 -10.65 3.03
CA ALA A 138 -3.92 -10.82 3.83
C ALA A 138 -3.14 -12.07 3.44
N GLN A 139 -3.84 -13.20 3.25
CA GLN A 139 -3.22 -14.46 2.86
C GLN A 139 -2.55 -14.35 1.48
N ASN A 140 -3.24 -13.77 0.51
CA ASN A 140 -2.72 -13.58 -0.85
C ASN A 140 -1.51 -12.65 -0.86
N LEU A 141 -1.59 -11.49 -0.17
CA LEU A 141 -0.48 -10.54 -0.08
C LEU A 141 0.74 -11.14 0.63
N ALA A 142 0.53 -11.91 1.70
CA ALA A 142 1.63 -12.56 2.41
C ALA A 142 2.33 -13.61 1.54
N ALA A 143 1.56 -14.40 0.77
CA ALA A 143 2.11 -15.37 -0.16
C ALA A 143 2.90 -14.71 -1.30
N ASP A 144 2.37 -13.64 -1.90
CA ASP A 144 3.04 -12.89 -2.96
C ASP A 144 4.34 -12.23 -2.46
N LEU A 145 4.31 -11.63 -1.26
CA LEU A 145 5.50 -11.05 -0.64
C LEU A 145 6.57 -12.11 -0.33
N GLU A 146 6.16 -13.27 0.19
CA GLU A 146 7.09 -14.37 0.43
C GLU A 146 7.72 -14.86 -0.87
N ALA A 147 6.93 -15.06 -1.93
CA ALA A 147 7.42 -15.45 -3.24
C ALA A 147 8.37 -14.41 -3.85
N ALA A 148 8.15 -13.12 -3.58
CA ALA A 148 9.02 -12.03 -3.99
C ALA A 148 10.30 -11.91 -3.12
N GLY A 149 10.49 -12.75 -2.08
CA GLY A 149 11.64 -12.74 -1.20
C GLY A 149 11.57 -11.73 -0.05
N SER A 150 10.39 -11.17 0.25
CA SER A 150 10.19 -10.30 1.41
C SER A 150 10.30 -11.10 2.73
N PRO A 151 10.77 -10.48 3.83
CA PRO A 151 10.73 -11.09 5.16
C PRO A 151 9.34 -11.08 5.82
N ILE A 152 8.35 -10.37 5.22
CA ILE A 152 6.98 -10.27 5.74
C ILE A 152 6.27 -11.62 5.61
N ARG A 153 5.50 -11.99 6.64
CA ARG A 153 4.68 -13.20 6.69
C ARG A 153 3.26 -12.85 7.14
N LEU A 154 2.33 -13.78 6.99
CA LEU A 154 0.93 -13.60 7.40
C LEU A 154 0.82 -13.17 8.87
N GLU A 155 1.63 -13.73 9.76
CA GLU A 155 1.68 -13.34 11.18
C GLU A 155 1.94 -11.84 11.39
N ASP A 156 2.73 -11.20 10.52
CA ASP A 156 3.02 -9.77 10.60
C ASP A 156 1.78 -8.94 10.25
N PHE A 157 0.95 -9.40 9.29
CA PHE A 157 -0.35 -8.80 8.98
C PHE A 157 -1.30 -8.91 10.18
N GLU A 158 -1.50 -10.12 10.70
CA GLU A 158 -2.44 -10.43 11.78
C GLU A 158 -2.13 -9.68 13.08
N ASN A 159 -0.86 -9.41 13.35
CA ASN A 159 -0.42 -8.70 14.54
C ASN A 159 -0.36 -7.17 14.37
N TYR A 160 -0.47 -6.66 13.15
CA TYR A 160 -0.36 -5.22 12.91
C TYR A 160 -1.61 -4.46 13.34
N LYS A 161 -1.40 -3.33 14.03
CA LYS A 161 -2.47 -2.42 14.46
C LYS A 161 -1.99 -0.99 14.40
N ALA A 162 -2.79 -0.10 13.79
CA ALA A 162 -2.61 1.33 13.95
C ALA A 162 -2.85 1.76 15.40
N GLN A 163 -2.13 2.76 15.87
CA GLN A 163 -2.17 3.24 17.26
C GLN A 163 -2.67 4.68 17.34
N ARG A 164 -3.53 4.97 18.32
CA ARG A 164 -3.88 6.33 18.68
C ARG A 164 -2.87 6.83 19.67
N VAL A 165 -2.08 7.83 19.28
CA VAL A 165 -1.07 8.45 20.12
C VAL A 165 -1.35 9.93 20.26
N PRO A 166 -1.00 10.57 21.40
CA PRO A 166 -1.08 12.03 21.54
C PRO A 166 -0.18 12.69 20.47
N PRO A 167 -0.67 13.76 19.82
CA PRO A 167 0.16 14.50 18.88
C PRO A 167 1.32 15.18 19.60
N LEU A 168 2.50 15.14 18.98
CA LEU A 168 3.62 15.94 19.43
C LEU A 168 3.30 17.41 19.14
N HIS A 169 3.51 18.29 20.13
CA HIS A 169 3.37 19.73 19.92
C HIS A 169 4.54 20.49 20.54
N VAL A 170 4.85 21.62 19.96
CA VAL A 170 5.86 22.55 20.44
C VAL A 170 5.22 23.94 20.53
N THR A 171 5.35 24.58 21.71
CA THR A 171 4.98 25.98 21.86
C THR A 171 6.22 26.81 21.63
N THR A 172 6.20 27.67 20.61
CA THR A 172 7.25 28.62 20.34
C THR A 172 6.88 29.95 21.07
N SER A 173 7.80 30.48 21.84
CA SER A 173 7.68 31.87 22.36
C SER A 173 7.86 32.81 21.15
N LYS A 174 6.85 33.62 20.86
CA LYS A 174 7.03 34.87 20.12
C LYS A 174 7.17 36.01 21.08
#